data_de571be376932d1236fdcecb27593708
#
_entry.id   de571be376932d1236fdcecb27593708
#
_cell.length_a   1.000
_cell.length_b   1.000
_cell.length_c   1.000
_cell.angle_alpha   90.00
_cell.angle_beta   90.00
_cell.angle_gamma   90.00
#
_symmetry.space_group_name_H-M   'P 1'
#
loop_
_entity.id
_entity.type
_entity.pdbx_description
1 polymer ?
#
loop_
_entity_poly.entity_id
_entity_poly.type
_entity_poly.pdbx_seq_one_letter_code
_entity_poly.pdbx_strand_id
1 'polypeptide(L)'
;MMNEEALGWVIRTRDPEFADWEAFTAWLEADPVHAPAYDALMAADADLAEIVPAEPVTMAAPANDAGERGWRWPRSLIGGGAVAAALVAAISVGMWNRSDIYTVTTRPGETRTIALDEGTRVELNGGTTMRFDRHDARFAALDSGEAAFTVRHDAANPFRVTVGDALFEDAGTVFNIVRAGNATRIGVSEGEVIYNPKAEAIALPAGRALMEDENGLRVMDVATDAVASWRQGRLTYANAPVTQISADIARSLGVRLTATPGAGTMRFTGTIRLHRDPARFFGQAAPLMGLSAVRQGDGWLLREGDGPPR
;
A
#
# COMPACT_ATOMS: atom_id res chain seq x y z
N MET A 1 -23.02 16.54 -11.95
CA MET A 1 -24.10 17.50 -11.63
C MET A 1 -24.12 17.85 -10.13
N MET A 2 -24.27 16.91 -9.19
CA MET A 2 -24.36 17.21 -7.75
C MET A 2 -23.12 17.89 -7.14
N ASN A 3 -21.91 17.45 -7.51
CA ASN A 3 -20.66 18.10 -7.04
C ASN A 3 -20.41 19.50 -7.65
N GLU A 4 -21.00 19.81 -8.79
CA GLU A 4 -20.85 21.12 -9.43
C GLU A 4 -21.70 22.19 -8.75
N GLU A 5 -22.89 21.83 -8.26
CA GLU A 5 -23.75 22.75 -7.51
C GLU A 5 -23.18 23.07 -6.14
N ALA A 6 -22.70 22.04 -5.41
CA ALA A 6 -22.04 22.22 -4.12
C ALA A 6 -20.78 23.09 -4.24
N LEU A 7 -19.97 22.88 -5.29
CA LEU A 7 -18.81 23.71 -5.58
C LEU A 7 -19.20 25.16 -5.91
N GLY A 8 -20.29 25.35 -6.65
CA GLY A 8 -20.85 26.68 -6.90
C GLY A 8 -21.21 27.44 -5.62
N TRP A 9 -21.75 26.76 -4.62
CA TRP A 9 -22.05 27.35 -3.32
C TRP A 9 -20.80 27.62 -2.47
N VAL A 10 -19.81 26.73 -2.45
CA VAL A 10 -18.52 26.97 -1.78
C VAL A 10 -17.84 28.22 -2.30
N ILE A 11 -17.85 28.45 -3.63
CA ILE A 11 -17.27 29.65 -4.24
C ILE A 11 -18.04 30.92 -3.86
N ARG A 12 -19.38 30.86 -3.88
CA ARG A 12 -20.22 32.03 -3.55
C ARG A 12 -20.14 32.43 -2.07
N THR A 13 -20.18 31.48 -1.16
CA THR A 13 -20.14 31.74 0.29
C THR A 13 -18.81 32.27 0.78
N ARG A 14 -17.75 32.22 -0.05
CA ARG A 14 -16.42 32.81 0.22
C ARG A 14 -16.28 34.26 -0.19
N ASP A 15 -17.20 34.75 -1.00
CA ASP A 15 -17.19 36.16 -1.34
C ASP A 15 -17.54 37.00 -0.11
N PRO A 16 -16.67 37.94 0.35
CA PRO A 16 -16.97 38.81 1.49
C PRO A 16 -18.25 39.66 1.30
N GLU A 17 -18.69 39.84 0.07
CA GLU A 17 -19.95 40.56 -0.28
C GLU A 17 -21.14 39.62 -0.49
N PHE A 18 -20.99 38.30 -0.21
CA PHE A 18 -22.08 37.34 -0.37
C PHE A 18 -23.24 37.64 0.58
N ALA A 19 -24.41 37.88 0.03
CA ALA A 19 -25.61 38.26 0.77
C ALA A 19 -26.79 37.27 0.64
N ASP A 20 -26.70 36.28 -0.27
CA ASP A 20 -27.81 35.40 -0.64
C ASP A 20 -27.87 34.13 0.24
N TRP A 21 -27.85 34.33 1.56
CA TRP A 21 -27.90 33.25 2.56
C TRP A 21 -29.20 32.45 2.54
N GLU A 22 -30.30 33.10 2.13
CA GLU A 22 -31.63 32.47 2.05
C GLU A 22 -31.64 31.39 0.94
N ALA A 23 -31.11 31.70 -0.24
CA ALA A 23 -31.00 30.74 -1.34
C ALA A 23 -30.03 29.61 -1.00
N PHE A 24 -28.93 29.89 -0.29
CA PHE A 24 -28.01 28.86 0.18
C PHE A 24 -28.67 27.89 1.18
N THR A 25 -29.41 28.41 2.15
CA THR A 25 -30.13 27.58 3.14
C THR A 25 -31.22 26.74 2.46
N ALA A 26 -31.98 27.33 1.53
CA ALA A 26 -32.97 26.60 0.75
C ALA A 26 -32.38 25.47 -0.07
N TRP A 27 -31.17 25.66 -0.62
CA TRP A 27 -30.46 24.61 -1.32
C TRP A 27 -30.01 23.49 -0.37
N LEU A 28 -29.48 23.81 0.81
CA LEU A 28 -29.08 22.81 1.82
C LEU A 28 -30.27 21.95 2.28
N GLU A 29 -31.45 22.55 2.41
CA GLU A 29 -32.68 21.87 2.85
C GLU A 29 -33.36 21.07 1.74
N ALA A 30 -33.07 21.35 0.48
CA ALA A 30 -33.71 20.70 -0.68
C ALA A 30 -33.35 19.21 -0.82
N ASP A 31 -32.15 18.79 -0.40
CA ASP A 31 -31.71 17.39 -0.43
C ASP A 31 -30.74 17.11 0.73
N PRO A 32 -30.97 16.03 1.54
CA PRO A 32 -30.06 15.63 2.64
C PRO A 32 -28.61 15.36 2.22
N VAL A 33 -28.33 15.18 0.93
CA VAL A 33 -26.98 14.93 0.37
C VAL A 33 -26.21 16.24 0.15
N HIS A 34 -26.88 17.40 0.09
CA HIS A 34 -26.23 18.67 -0.21
C HIS A 34 -25.29 19.13 0.90
N ALA A 35 -25.69 19.01 2.17
CA ALA A 35 -24.85 19.41 3.31
C ALA A 35 -23.55 18.60 3.40
N PRO A 36 -23.55 17.24 3.34
CA PRO A 36 -22.31 16.46 3.30
C PRO A 36 -21.42 16.76 2.09
N ALA A 37 -22.01 17.06 0.93
CA ALA A 37 -21.25 17.41 -0.27
C ALA A 37 -20.55 18.77 -0.13
N TYR A 38 -21.23 19.75 0.47
CA TYR A 38 -20.67 21.08 0.76
C TYR A 38 -19.54 20.97 1.81
N ASP A 39 -19.76 20.24 2.91
CA ASP A 39 -18.79 20.06 4.00
C ASP A 39 -17.53 19.35 3.52
N ALA A 40 -17.66 18.33 2.66
CA ALA A 40 -16.52 17.61 2.08
C ALA A 40 -15.65 18.53 1.21
N LEU A 41 -16.27 19.45 0.44
CA LEU A 41 -15.53 20.42 -0.37
C LEU A 41 -14.86 21.50 0.48
N MET A 42 -15.52 21.93 1.57
CA MET A 42 -14.93 22.89 2.52
C MET A 42 -13.76 22.30 3.29
N ALA A 43 -13.84 21.02 3.71
CA ALA A 43 -12.74 20.31 4.37
C ALA A 43 -11.53 20.12 3.46
N ALA A 44 -11.74 19.71 2.21
CA ALA A 44 -10.67 19.56 1.23
C ALA A 44 -9.90 20.87 0.97
N ASP A 45 -10.56 22.00 1.13
CA ASP A 45 -9.96 23.31 0.93
C ASP A 45 -9.25 23.85 2.19
N ALA A 46 -9.70 23.49 3.38
CA ALA A 46 -8.99 23.80 4.63
C ALA A 46 -7.62 23.10 4.69
N ASP A 47 -7.53 21.85 4.21
CA ASP A 47 -6.29 21.09 4.10
C ASP A 47 -5.29 21.76 3.13
N LEU A 48 -5.79 22.42 2.08
CA LEU A 48 -4.96 23.15 1.12
C LEU A 48 -4.40 24.47 1.70
N ALA A 49 -5.13 25.13 2.59
CA ALA A 49 -4.70 26.39 3.22
C ALA A 49 -3.55 26.16 4.21
N GLU A 50 -3.40 24.95 4.77
CA GLU A 50 -2.33 24.59 5.72
C GLU A 50 -1.00 24.26 5.02
N ILE A 51 -1.03 23.93 3.71
CA ILE A 51 0.13 23.50 2.91
C ILE A 51 0.87 24.70 2.28
N VAL A 52 0.23 25.86 2.13
CA VAL A 52 0.84 27.06 1.52
C VAL A 52 1.17 28.08 2.60
N PRO A 53 2.46 28.25 3.01
CA PRO A 53 2.84 29.35 3.89
C PRO A 53 2.64 30.68 3.13
N ALA A 54 1.79 31.54 3.68
CA ALA A 54 1.60 32.90 3.18
C ALA A 54 2.85 33.73 3.49
N GLU A 55 3.80 33.81 2.57
CA GLU A 55 4.81 34.88 2.64
C GLU A 55 4.16 36.23 2.30
N PRO A 56 4.32 37.27 3.14
CA PRO A 56 3.82 38.59 2.82
C PRO A 56 4.68 39.18 1.71
N VAL A 57 4.13 39.22 0.51
CA VAL A 57 4.73 40.00 -0.60
C VAL A 57 4.56 41.48 -0.28
N THR A 58 5.60 42.08 0.28
CA THR A 58 5.69 43.53 0.47
C THR A 58 5.94 44.17 -0.89
N MET A 59 4.88 44.57 -1.56
CA MET A 59 4.97 45.39 -2.76
C MET A 59 5.32 46.82 -2.33
N ALA A 60 6.56 47.22 -2.60
CA ALA A 60 6.96 48.61 -2.52
C ALA A 60 6.17 49.43 -3.53
N ALA A 61 5.47 50.45 -3.03
CA ALA A 61 4.76 51.40 -3.87
C ALA A 61 5.77 52.26 -4.68
N PRO A 62 5.61 52.37 -6.02
CA PRO A 62 6.39 53.34 -6.75
C PRO A 62 5.84 54.75 -6.51
N ALA A 63 6.74 55.69 -6.29
CA ALA A 63 6.44 57.10 -6.09
C ALA A 63 5.72 57.68 -7.29
N ASN A 64 4.67 58.45 -7.02
CA ASN A 64 3.96 59.26 -7.98
C ASN A 64 4.87 60.25 -8.68
N ASP A 65 4.81 60.26 -10.04
CA ASP A 65 5.01 61.49 -10.76
C ASP A 65 3.88 61.69 -11.75
N ALA A 66 3.31 62.88 -11.74
CA ALA A 66 2.07 63.23 -12.35
C ALA A 66 2.19 63.37 -13.87
N GLY A 67 1.24 62.74 -14.58
CA GLY A 67 1.06 62.92 -16.00
C GLY A 67 -0.33 62.48 -16.43
N GLU A 68 -1.27 63.43 -16.40
CA GLU A 68 -2.65 63.23 -16.91
C GLU A 68 -2.64 62.88 -18.38
N ARG A 69 -3.02 61.59 -18.71
CA ARG A 69 -3.68 61.23 -19.99
C ARG A 69 -4.60 60.04 -19.72
N GLY A 70 -5.89 60.35 -19.68
CA GLY A 70 -6.94 59.38 -19.45
C GLY A 70 -7.08 58.39 -20.61
N TRP A 71 -6.69 57.13 -20.35
CA TRP A 71 -7.11 55.98 -21.14
C TRP A 71 -8.06 55.17 -20.26
N ARG A 72 -9.34 55.25 -20.54
CA ARG A 72 -10.37 54.45 -19.87
C ARG A 72 -10.39 53.08 -20.52
N TRP A 73 -9.70 52.10 -19.90
CA TRP A 73 -9.91 50.69 -20.20
C TRP A 73 -11.22 50.22 -19.54
N PRO A 74 -12.06 49.47 -20.25
CA PRO A 74 -13.25 48.89 -19.62
C PRO A 74 -12.85 47.91 -18.53
N ARG A 75 -13.25 48.19 -17.30
CA ARG A 75 -12.98 47.38 -16.09
C ARG A 75 -13.61 45.98 -16.10
N SER A 76 -14.26 45.54 -17.19
CA SER A 76 -14.99 44.27 -17.29
C SER A 76 -14.19 43.05 -17.77
N LEU A 77 -12.88 43.18 -18.06
CA LEU A 77 -12.09 42.08 -18.62
C LEU A 77 -11.04 41.48 -17.64
N ILE A 78 -10.86 42.05 -16.44
CA ILE A 78 -9.82 41.58 -15.50
C ILE A 78 -10.38 40.48 -14.55
N GLY A 79 -11.70 40.40 -14.34
CA GLY A 79 -12.30 39.36 -13.46
C GLY A 79 -12.42 37.98 -14.10
N GLY A 80 -12.48 37.86 -15.43
CA GLY A 80 -12.68 36.55 -16.07
C GLY A 80 -11.42 35.68 -16.21
N GLY A 81 -10.25 36.32 -16.30
CA GLY A 81 -8.98 35.59 -16.53
C GLY A 81 -8.47 34.85 -15.30
N ALA A 82 -8.64 35.43 -14.11
CA ALA A 82 -8.19 34.80 -12.85
C ALA A 82 -9.05 33.58 -12.45
N VAL A 83 -10.37 33.67 -12.68
CA VAL A 83 -11.29 32.56 -12.43
C VAL A 83 -11.07 31.42 -13.42
N ALA A 84 -10.83 31.72 -14.69
CA ALA A 84 -10.51 30.71 -15.70
C ALA A 84 -9.15 30.04 -15.40
N ALA A 85 -8.13 30.79 -14.98
CA ALA A 85 -6.83 30.26 -14.59
C ALA A 85 -6.93 29.39 -13.33
N ALA A 86 -7.73 29.78 -12.33
CA ALA A 86 -7.97 28.98 -11.12
C ALA A 86 -8.75 27.69 -11.42
N LEU A 87 -9.74 27.75 -12.31
CA LEU A 87 -10.47 26.56 -12.77
C LEU A 87 -9.58 25.61 -13.59
N VAL A 88 -8.74 26.12 -14.46
CA VAL A 88 -7.76 25.31 -15.20
C VAL A 88 -6.73 24.69 -14.24
N ALA A 89 -6.26 25.44 -13.25
CA ALA A 89 -5.36 24.92 -12.21
C ALA A 89 -6.05 23.86 -11.34
N ALA A 90 -7.28 24.08 -10.91
CA ALA A 90 -8.04 23.10 -10.11
C ALA A 90 -8.38 21.83 -10.92
N ILE A 91 -8.74 21.96 -12.19
CA ILE A 91 -8.96 20.83 -13.10
C ILE A 91 -7.63 20.10 -13.36
N SER A 92 -6.52 20.83 -13.56
CA SER A 92 -5.19 20.25 -13.78
C SER A 92 -4.71 19.48 -12.53
N VAL A 93 -4.88 20.04 -11.33
CA VAL A 93 -4.56 19.36 -10.05
C VAL A 93 -5.48 18.15 -9.83
N GLY A 94 -6.78 18.27 -10.12
CA GLY A 94 -7.71 17.13 -10.03
C GLY A 94 -7.46 16.04 -11.08
N MET A 95 -6.90 16.37 -12.23
CA MET A 95 -6.47 15.38 -13.24
C MET A 95 -5.12 14.76 -12.90
N TRP A 96 -4.22 15.47 -12.22
CA TRP A 96 -2.94 14.93 -11.77
C TRP A 96 -3.09 14.01 -10.54
N ASN A 97 -4.16 14.17 -9.77
CA ASN A 97 -4.40 13.35 -8.58
C ASN A 97 -5.33 12.14 -8.84
N ARG A 98 -5.54 11.76 -10.10
CA ARG A 98 -6.28 10.52 -10.43
C ARG A 98 -5.34 9.34 -10.30
N SER A 99 -5.53 8.54 -9.25
CA SER A 99 -4.91 7.21 -9.15
C SER A 99 -5.38 6.34 -10.32
N ASP A 100 -4.45 5.78 -11.07
CA ASP A 100 -4.69 4.78 -12.12
C ASP A 100 -4.22 3.42 -11.62
N ILE A 101 -5.05 2.81 -10.79
CA ILE A 101 -4.75 1.54 -10.15
C ILE A 101 -4.89 0.38 -11.13
N TYR A 102 -3.83 -0.43 -11.25
CA TYR A 102 -3.86 -1.68 -11.99
C TYR A 102 -3.50 -2.86 -11.08
N THR A 103 -4.06 -4.02 -11.39
CA THR A 103 -3.87 -5.24 -10.61
C THR A 103 -2.95 -6.22 -11.34
N VAL A 104 -2.03 -6.81 -10.59
CA VAL A 104 -1.16 -7.91 -11.05
C VAL A 104 -1.45 -9.13 -10.20
N THR A 105 -1.71 -10.26 -10.86
CA THR A 105 -1.95 -11.54 -10.20
C THR A 105 -0.98 -12.58 -10.75
N THR A 106 -0.45 -13.45 -9.87
CA THR A 106 0.32 -14.63 -10.20
C THR A 106 -0.49 -15.90 -9.89
N ARG A 107 -0.35 -16.93 -10.73
CA ARG A 107 -0.89 -18.25 -10.41
C ARG A 107 -0.04 -18.94 -9.33
N PRO A 108 -0.58 -19.89 -8.56
CA PRO A 108 0.23 -20.71 -7.68
C PRO A 108 1.44 -21.33 -8.43
N GLY A 109 2.64 -21.20 -7.87
CA GLY A 109 3.90 -21.64 -8.49
C GLY A 109 4.48 -20.71 -9.55
N GLU A 110 3.78 -19.63 -9.93
CA GLU A 110 4.26 -18.61 -10.85
C GLU A 110 4.96 -17.49 -10.05
N THR A 111 6.10 -17.02 -10.53
CA THR A 111 6.74 -15.82 -9.98
C THR A 111 6.77 -14.71 -11.03
N ARG A 112 6.66 -13.45 -10.60
CA ARG A 112 6.68 -12.31 -11.49
C ARG A 112 7.42 -11.13 -10.87
N THR A 113 8.24 -10.45 -11.66
CA THR A 113 8.95 -9.23 -11.24
C THR A 113 8.29 -8.01 -11.89
N ILE A 114 8.03 -7.00 -11.10
CA ILE A 114 7.51 -5.69 -11.50
C ILE A 114 8.58 -4.65 -11.19
N ALA A 115 9.10 -3.97 -12.19
CA ALA A 115 9.92 -2.77 -12.01
C ALA A 115 8.98 -1.56 -11.93
N LEU A 116 9.12 -0.75 -10.88
CA LEU A 116 8.28 0.44 -10.65
C LEU A 116 9.03 1.70 -11.07
N ASP A 117 10.29 1.84 -10.66
CA ASP A 117 11.20 2.91 -11.06
C ASP A 117 12.65 2.41 -11.17
N GLU A 118 13.61 3.30 -11.41
CA GLU A 118 15.04 2.94 -11.40
C GLU A 118 15.50 2.55 -9.98
N GLY A 119 15.68 1.24 -9.78
CA GLY A 119 16.17 0.65 -8.53
C GLY A 119 15.08 0.17 -7.57
N THR A 120 13.79 0.41 -7.86
CA THR A 120 12.68 -0.16 -7.09
C THR A 120 12.00 -1.27 -7.88
N ARG A 121 11.95 -2.47 -7.29
CA ARG A 121 11.28 -3.64 -7.89
C ARG A 121 10.54 -4.45 -6.84
N VAL A 122 9.47 -5.08 -7.28
CA VAL A 122 8.65 -5.99 -6.48
C VAL A 122 8.62 -7.35 -7.16
N GLU A 123 9.00 -8.39 -6.44
CA GLU A 123 8.96 -9.77 -6.90
C GLU A 123 7.79 -10.47 -6.23
N LEU A 124 6.82 -10.93 -7.03
CA LEU A 124 5.63 -11.62 -6.56
C LEU A 124 5.87 -13.12 -6.58
N ASN A 125 5.58 -13.81 -5.47
CA ASN A 125 5.55 -15.27 -5.39
C ASN A 125 4.21 -15.81 -5.96
N GLY A 126 4.05 -17.12 -6.02
CA GLY A 126 2.83 -17.75 -6.52
C GLY A 126 1.57 -17.37 -5.73
N GLY A 127 0.41 -17.33 -6.42
CA GLY A 127 -0.88 -17.06 -5.78
C GLY A 127 -0.98 -15.66 -5.15
N THR A 128 -0.31 -14.67 -5.71
CA THR A 128 -0.24 -13.32 -5.19
C THR A 128 -1.11 -12.37 -6.01
N THR A 129 -1.85 -11.50 -5.34
CA THR A 129 -2.60 -10.39 -5.93
C THR A 129 -2.12 -9.08 -5.33
N MET A 130 -1.63 -8.19 -6.18
CA MET A 130 -1.15 -6.85 -5.81
C MET A 130 -1.74 -5.78 -6.73
N ARG A 131 -1.90 -4.59 -6.17
CA ARG A 131 -2.30 -3.39 -6.90
C ARG A 131 -1.18 -2.36 -6.85
N PHE A 132 -1.02 -1.65 -7.96
CA PHE A 132 -0.04 -0.58 -8.15
C PHE A 132 -0.73 0.61 -8.78
N ASP A 133 -0.14 1.80 -8.66
CA ASP A 133 -0.60 3.01 -9.33
C ASP A 133 0.35 3.38 -10.46
N ARG A 134 -0.19 3.67 -11.67
CA ARG A 134 0.65 4.09 -12.81
C ARG A 134 1.25 5.49 -12.62
N HIS A 135 0.67 6.30 -11.74
CA HIS A 135 1.08 7.66 -11.49
C HIS A 135 1.88 7.83 -10.19
N ASP A 136 1.90 6.79 -9.34
CA ASP A 136 2.68 6.75 -8.10
C ASP A 136 3.51 5.47 -8.01
N ALA A 137 4.76 5.53 -8.48
CA ALA A 137 5.71 4.41 -8.39
C ALA A 137 6.14 4.07 -6.95
N ARG A 138 5.72 4.88 -5.96
CA ARG A 138 6.02 4.68 -4.53
C ARG A 138 4.84 4.10 -3.75
N PHE A 139 3.81 3.64 -4.46
CA PHE A 139 2.63 2.99 -3.89
C PHE A 139 2.46 1.56 -4.37
N ALA A 140 2.15 0.65 -3.44
CA ALA A 140 1.69 -0.69 -3.72
C ALA A 140 0.64 -1.14 -2.69
N ALA A 141 -0.22 -2.08 -3.06
CA ALA A 141 -1.15 -2.73 -2.14
C ALA A 141 -1.10 -4.25 -2.33
N LEU A 142 -0.85 -5.00 -1.24
CA LEU A 142 -0.86 -6.46 -1.25
C LEU A 142 -2.23 -6.94 -0.73
N ASP A 143 -3.06 -7.42 -1.64
CA ASP A 143 -4.38 -7.95 -1.30
C ASP A 143 -4.29 -9.39 -0.75
N SER A 144 -3.41 -10.22 -1.33
CA SER A 144 -3.14 -11.59 -0.86
C SER A 144 -1.83 -12.12 -1.43
N GLY A 145 -1.24 -13.14 -0.79
CA GLY A 145 -0.05 -13.82 -1.28
C GLY A 145 1.24 -13.34 -0.65
N GLU A 146 2.33 -13.30 -1.41
CA GLU A 146 3.68 -12.98 -0.93
C GLU A 146 4.45 -12.15 -1.94
N ALA A 147 5.05 -11.08 -1.48
CA ALA A 147 5.89 -10.22 -2.30
C ALA A 147 7.17 -9.82 -1.58
N ALA A 148 8.28 -9.83 -2.32
CA ALA A 148 9.56 -9.31 -1.88
C ALA A 148 9.81 -7.95 -2.56
N PHE A 149 10.20 -6.98 -1.76
CA PHE A 149 10.43 -5.61 -2.18
C PHE A 149 11.93 -5.32 -2.11
N THR A 150 12.46 -4.72 -3.16
CA THR A 150 13.77 -4.07 -3.17
C THR A 150 13.51 -2.63 -3.52
N VAL A 151 13.69 -1.71 -2.58
CA VAL A 151 13.32 -0.32 -2.72
C VAL A 151 14.54 0.56 -2.73
N ARG A 152 14.63 1.44 -3.74
CA ARG A 152 15.66 2.47 -3.78
C ARG A 152 15.45 3.49 -2.67
N HIS A 153 16.54 3.83 -1.96
CA HIS A 153 16.48 4.78 -0.87
C HIS A 153 16.04 6.18 -1.34
N ASP A 154 14.98 6.71 -0.72
CA ASP A 154 14.48 8.06 -0.91
C ASP A 154 13.68 8.47 0.34
N ALA A 155 14.36 9.11 1.30
CA ALA A 155 13.75 9.54 2.56
C ALA A 155 12.74 10.70 2.39
N ALA A 156 12.84 11.47 1.29
CA ALA A 156 11.91 12.56 1.02
C ALA A 156 10.59 12.06 0.41
N ASN A 157 10.62 10.88 -0.23
CA ASN A 157 9.44 10.26 -0.83
C ASN A 157 9.43 8.75 -0.52
N PRO A 158 9.04 8.34 0.69
CA PRO A 158 9.08 6.94 1.12
C PRO A 158 8.11 6.06 0.30
N PHE A 159 8.49 4.78 0.15
CA PHE A 159 7.64 3.79 -0.51
C PHE A 159 6.57 3.29 0.47
N ARG A 160 5.33 3.19 0.02
CA ARG A 160 4.18 2.81 0.85
C ARG A 160 3.56 1.52 0.36
N VAL A 161 3.37 0.58 1.28
CA VAL A 161 2.66 -0.68 1.01
C VAL A 161 1.47 -0.81 1.94
N THR A 162 0.27 -0.85 1.39
CA THR A 162 -0.94 -1.17 2.15
C THR A 162 -1.21 -2.67 2.14
N VAL A 163 -1.57 -3.24 3.30
CA VAL A 163 -1.90 -4.66 3.47
C VAL A 163 -3.11 -4.77 4.39
N GLY A 164 -4.31 -4.88 3.82
CA GLY A 164 -5.55 -4.70 4.58
C GLY A 164 -5.64 -3.30 5.17
N ASP A 165 -5.76 -3.20 6.50
CA ASP A 165 -5.82 -1.94 7.23
C ASP A 165 -4.43 -1.41 7.64
N ALA A 166 -3.37 -2.23 7.48
CA ALA A 166 -2.01 -1.87 7.84
C ALA A 166 -1.31 -1.09 6.72
N LEU A 167 -0.49 -0.10 7.11
CA LEU A 167 0.40 0.65 6.24
C LEU A 167 1.85 0.37 6.63
N PHE A 168 2.67 0.02 5.66
CA PHE A 168 4.12 -0.11 5.79
C PHE A 168 4.78 1.01 5.00
N GLU A 169 5.64 1.77 5.66
CA GLU A 169 6.41 2.86 5.05
C GLU A 169 7.89 2.54 5.08
N ASP A 170 8.56 2.77 3.95
CA ASP A 170 9.93 2.38 3.70
C ASP A 170 10.70 3.47 2.96
N ALA A 171 11.86 3.83 3.49
CA ALA A 171 12.74 4.84 2.89
C ALA A 171 13.89 4.25 2.06
N GLY A 172 14.00 2.92 1.93
CA GLY A 172 15.04 2.24 1.14
C GLY A 172 15.53 0.95 1.80
N THR A 173 14.85 -0.16 1.52
CA THR A 173 15.02 -1.44 2.21
C THR A 173 14.91 -2.63 1.28
N VAL A 174 15.27 -3.80 1.82
CA VAL A 174 14.90 -5.10 1.27
C VAL A 174 14.05 -5.83 2.30
N PHE A 175 12.80 -6.10 1.97
CA PHE A 175 11.83 -6.73 2.87
C PHE A 175 10.87 -7.66 2.13
N ASN A 176 10.15 -8.49 2.88
CA ASN A 176 9.19 -9.44 2.35
C ASN A 176 7.89 -9.38 3.14
N ILE A 177 6.76 -9.31 2.46
CA ILE A 177 5.45 -9.34 3.10
C ILE A 177 4.67 -10.57 2.61
N VAL A 178 4.00 -11.24 3.55
CA VAL A 178 3.04 -12.33 3.29
C VAL A 178 1.70 -11.92 3.87
N ARG A 179 0.63 -12.01 3.07
CA ARG A 179 -0.74 -11.90 3.52
C ARG A 179 -1.50 -13.19 3.22
N ALA A 180 -1.99 -13.83 4.28
CA ALA A 180 -2.75 -15.07 4.21
C ALA A 180 -4.06 -14.92 5.01
N GLY A 181 -5.18 -14.72 4.33
CA GLY A 181 -6.43 -14.32 4.96
C GLY A 181 -6.26 -12.99 5.72
N ASN A 182 -6.54 -12.99 7.02
CA ASN A 182 -6.37 -11.81 7.87
C ASN A 182 -4.97 -11.71 8.51
N ALA A 183 -4.12 -12.74 8.35
CA ALA A 183 -2.78 -12.71 8.90
C ALA A 183 -1.80 -12.00 7.97
N THR A 184 -1.00 -11.10 8.52
CA THR A 184 0.08 -10.40 7.83
C THR A 184 1.41 -10.71 8.52
N ARG A 185 2.45 -10.99 7.73
CA ARG A 185 3.81 -11.22 8.21
C ARG A 185 4.78 -10.41 7.35
N ILE A 186 5.60 -9.59 7.99
CA ILE A 186 6.69 -8.88 7.33
C ILE A 186 8.03 -9.29 7.95
N GLY A 187 9.07 -9.39 7.14
CA GLY A 187 10.46 -9.53 7.58
C GLY A 187 11.35 -8.57 6.81
N VAL A 188 12.33 -7.97 7.49
CA VAL A 188 13.25 -6.99 6.91
C VAL A 188 14.66 -7.58 6.87
N SER A 189 15.29 -7.59 5.68
CA SER A 189 16.68 -8.06 5.51
C SER A 189 17.70 -6.92 5.46
N GLU A 190 17.29 -5.74 4.95
CA GLU A 190 18.18 -4.56 4.86
C GLU A 190 17.35 -3.30 5.11
N GLY A 191 17.92 -2.29 5.78
CA GLY A 191 17.27 -1.03 6.08
C GLY A 191 16.25 -1.10 7.21
N GLU A 192 15.19 -0.30 7.15
CA GLU A 192 14.14 -0.20 8.17
C GLU A 192 12.78 0.07 7.53
N VAL A 193 11.75 -0.65 7.96
CA VAL A 193 10.35 -0.42 7.60
C VAL A 193 9.57 0.03 8.83
N ILE A 194 8.70 1.01 8.69
CA ILE A 194 7.82 1.48 9.76
C ILE A 194 6.41 0.94 9.53
N TYR A 195 5.90 0.19 10.50
CA TYR A 195 4.52 -0.28 10.52
C TYR A 195 3.62 0.80 11.12
N ASN A 196 2.52 1.14 10.42
CA ASN A 196 1.51 2.13 10.81
C ASN A 196 2.12 3.43 11.34
N PRO A 197 2.85 4.22 10.53
CA PRO A 197 3.64 5.38 11.00
C PRO A 197 2.80 6.46 11.70
N LYS A 198 1.50 6.54 11.42
CA LYS A 198 0.57 7.51 12.04
C LYS A 198 -0.18 6.94 13.27
N ALA A 199 0.05 5.68 13.62
CA ALA A 199 -0.60 5.00 14.75
C ALA A 199 0.44 4.33 15.66
N GLU A 200 0.68 3.01 15.54
CA GLU A 200 1.63 2.27 16.40
C GLU A 200 3.09 2.69 16.17
N ALA A 201 3.43 3.14 14.97
CA ALA A 201 4.75 3.62 14.57
C ALA A 201 5.89 2.65 14.93
N ILE A 202 5.70 1.34 14.67
CA ILE A 202 6.68 0.31 15.05
C ILE A 202 7.78 0.25 13.99
N ALA A 203 9.00 0.59 14.39
CA ALA A 203 10.18 0.47 13.55
C ALA A 203 10.66 -1.00 13.48
N LEU A 204 10.88 -1.49 12.27
CA LEU A 204 11.38 -2.82 11.97
C LEU A 204 12.72 -2.70 11.22
N PRO A 205 13.84 -2.60 11.92
CA PRO A 205 15.15 -2.63 11.29
C PRO A 205 15.49 -4.02 10.73
N ALA A 206 16.56 -4.11 9.94
CA ALA A 206 17.07 -5.38 9.44
C ALA A 206 17.22 -6.43 10.55
N GLY A 207 16.79 -7.66 10.28
CA GLY A 207 16.74 -8.75 11.25
C GLY A 207 15.51 -8.76 12.15
N ARG A 208 14.53 -7.89 11.90
CA ARG A 208 13.25 -7.92 12.62
C ARG A 208 12.12 -8.37 11.70
N ALA A 209 11.16 -9.03 12.29
CA ALA A 209 9.89 -9.43 11.67
C ALA A 209 8.72 -9.01 12.55
N LEU A 210 7.58 -8.72 11.91
CA LEU A 210 6.31 -8.48 12.58
C LEU A 210 5.29 -9.48 12.04
N MET A 211 4.47 -10.01 12.92
CA MET A 211 3.32 -10.85 12.61
C MET A 211 2.08 -10.27 13.27
N GLU A 212 1.06 -10.07 12.48
CA GLU A 212 -0.27 -9.65 12.90
C GLU A 212 -1.27 -10.72 12.49
N ASP A 213 -2.00 -11.26 13.44
CA ASP A 213 -3.03 -12.27 13.24
C ASP A 213 -4.16 -12.09 14.27
N GLU A 214 -5.11 -13.02 14.34
CA GLU A 214 -6.22 -13.01 15.32
C GLU A 214 -5.77 -12.99 16.80
N ASN A 215 -4.52 -13.38 17.08
CA ASN A 215 -3.92 -13.37 18.41
C ASN A 215 -3.18 -12.04 18.72
N GLY A 216 -3.28 -11.08 17.82
CA GLY A 216 -2.67 -9.76 17.92
C GLY A 216 -1.34 -9.62 17.21
N LEU A 217 -0.65 -8.53 17.52
CA LEU A 217 0.59 -8.11 16.88
C LEU A 217 1.80 -8.57 17.70
N ARG A 218 2.78 -9.16 17.02
CA ARG A 218 4.03 -9.66 17.63
C ARG A 218 5.24 -9.26 16.78
N VAL A 219 6.27 -8.76 17.43
CA VAL A 219 7.57 -8.48 16.81
C VAL A 219 8.59 -9.50 17.28
N MET A 220 9.39 -10.04 16.36
CA MET A 220 10.35 -11.11 16.62
C MET A 220 11.63 -10.94 15.81
N ASP A 221 12.68 -11.68 16.17
CA ASP A 221 13.90 -11.74 15.37
C ASP A 221 13.72 -12.69 14.18
N VAL A 222 14.35 -12.33 13.05
CA VAL A 222 14.43 -13.15 11.85
C VAL A 222 15.83 -13.08 11.27
N ALA A 223 16.37 -14.20 10.82
CA ALA A 223 17.65 -14.19 10.10
C ALA A 223 17.46 -13.44 8.76
N THR A 224 18.33 -12.50 8.47
CA THR A 224 18.20 -11.66 7.26
C THR A 224 18.25 -12.47 5.97
N ASP A 225 18.98 -13.57 5.93
CA ASP A 225 19.05 -14.50 4.80
C ASP A 225 17.81 -15.41 4.66
N ALA A 226 16.97 -15.48 5.70
CA ALA A 226 15.67 -16.16 5.66
C ALA A 226 14.60 -15.29 4.98
N VAL A 227 14.74 -13.95 5.05
CA VAL A 227 13.80 -13.00 4.45
C VAL A 227 13.82 -13.16 2.93
N ALA A 228 12.64 -13.38 2.33
CA ALA A 228 12.48 -13.60 0.89
C ALA A 228 13.37 -14.72 0.31
N SER A 229 13.75 -15.74 1.11
CA SER A 229 14.60 -16.84 0.68
C SER A 229 14.00 -17.70 -0.45
N TRP A 230 12.66 -17.62 -0.64
CA TRP A 230 11.95 -18.25 -1.76
C TRP A 230 12.48 -17.80 -3.13
N ARG A 231 12.96 -16.56 -3.26
CA ARG A 231 13.59 -16.03 -4.48
C ARG A 231 14.83 -16.85 -4.92
N GLN A 232 15.46 -17.51 -3.96
CA GLN A 232 16.63 -18.37 -4.16
C GLN A 232 16.27 -19.87 -4.18
N GLY A 233 14.96 -20.19 -4.29
CA GLY A 233 14.48 -21.58 -4.26
C GLY A 233 14.63 -22.24 -2.89
N ARG A 234 14.59 -21.49 -1.79
CA ARG A 234 14.69 -21.97 -0.42
C ARG A 234 13.57 -21.43 0.43
N LEU A 235 13.17 -22.18 1.47
CA LEU A 235 12.27 -21.71 2.51
C LEU A 235 12.95 -21.96 3.85
N THR A 236 13.23 -20.89 4.61
CA THR A 236 13.95 -20.95 5.88
C THR A 236 12.99 -20.58 7.02
N TYR A 237 12.98 -21.41 8.06
CA TYR A 237 12.06 -21.32 9.18
C TYR A 237 12.79 -21.37 10.52
N ALA A 238 12.29 -20.62 11.49
CA ALA A 238 12.64 -20.69 12.90
C ALA A 238 11.37 -20.95 13.71
N ASN A 239 11.21 -22.18 14.23
CA ASN A 239 10.08 -22.57 15.06
C ASN A 239 8.69 -22.30 14.42
N ALA A 240 8.58 -22.48 13.08
CA ALA A 240 7.35 -22.23 12.33
C ALA A 240 6.39 -23.44 12.41
N PRO A 241 5.07 -23.22 12.56
CA PRO A 241 4.10 -24.32 12.52
C PRO A 241 3.98 -24.88 11.10
N VAL A 242 3.76 -26.19 10.99
CA VAL A 242 3.64 -26.88 9.69
C VAL A 242 2.48 -26.33 8.86
N THR A 243 1.44 -25.80 9.47
CA THR A 243 0.35 -25.10 8.75
C THR A 243 0.87 -23.91 7.94
N GLN A 244 1.74 -23.10 8.51
CA GLN A 244 2.40 -21.99 7.83
C GLN A 244 3.31 -22.49 6.70
N ILE A 245 4.15 -23.50 7.01
CA ILE A 245 5.08 -24.12 6.07
C ILE A 245 4.31 -24.69 4.86
N SER A 246 3.20 -25.37 5.12
CA SER A 246 2.33 -25.93 4.08
C SER A 246 1.79 -24.86 3.14
N ALA A 247 1.34 -23.73 3.68
CA ALA A 247 0.86 -22.62 2.87
C ALA A 247 1.98 -21.99 2.00
N ASP A 248 3.17 -21.82 2.55
CA ASP A 248 4.34 -21.27 1.85
C ASP A 248 4.81 -22.23 0.73
N ILE A 249 4.84 -23.56 0.99
CA ILE A 249 5.16 -24.59 -0.02
C ILE A 249 4.08 -24.60 -1.11
N ALA A 250 2.80 -24.61 -0.74
CA ALA A 250 1.70 -24.65 -1.70
C ALA A 250 1.77 -23.46 -2.66
N ARG A 251 2.04 -22.28 -2.14
CA ARG A 251 2.23 -21.04 -2.90
C ARG A 251 3.41 -21.16 -3.87
N SER A 252 4.57 -21.55 -3.37
CA SER A 252 5.82 -21.56 -4.13
C SER A 252 5.88 -22.67 -5.19
N LEU A 253 5.27 -23.84 -4.94
CA LEU A 253 5.28 -24.97 -5.88
C LEU A 253 4.02 -25.07 -6.74
N GLY A 254 2.95 -24.33 -6.41
CA GLY A 254 1.69 -24.41 -7.12
C GLY A 254 0.95 -25.74 -6.91
N VAL A 255 1.11 -26.36 -5.74
CA VAL A 255 0.48 -27.63 -5.39
C VAL A 255 -0.60 -27.43 -4.33
N ARG A 256 -1.66 -28.23 -4.35
CA ARG A 256 -2.54 -28.34 -3.19
C ARG A 256 -1.85 -29.15 -2.11
N LEU A 257 -1.74 -28.55 -0.92
CA LEU A 257 -1.09 -29.17 0.24
C LEU A 257 -1.95 -28.95 1.48
N THR A 258 -2.25 -30.02 2.15
CA THR A 258 -2.95 -30.02 3.44
C THR A 258 -2.12 -30.77 4.48
N ALA A 259 -2.39 -30.53 5.75
CA ALA A 259 -1.79 -31.26 6.87
C ALA A 259 -2.89 -31.81 7.76
N THR A 260 -2.65 -33.00 8.34
CA THR A 260 -3.51 -33.49 9.44
C THR A 260 -3.45 -32.54 10.64
N PRO A 261 -4.48 -32.47 11.50
CA PRO A 261 -4.47 -31.58 12.66
C PRO A 261 -3.20 -31.73 13.53
N GLY A 262 -2.75 -32.96 13.79
CA GLY A 262 -1.53 -33.22 14.57
C GLY A 262 -0.27 -32.73 13.84
N ALA A 263 -0.09 -33.09 12.56
CA ALA A 263 1.02 -32.61 11.77
C ALA A 263 1.04 -31.06 11.67
N GLY A 264 -0.13 -30.44 11.52
CA GLY A 264 -0.25 -28.98 11.36
C GLY A 264 0.29 -28.19 12.57
N THR A 265 0.18 -28.73 13.78
CA THR A 265 0.67 -28.09 15.01
C THR A 265 2.16 -28.32 15.27
N MET A 266 2.78 -29.33 14.61
CA MET A 266 4.22 -29.55 14.72
C MET A 266 5.00 -28.33 14.26
N ARG A 267 6.18 -28.12 14.84
CA ARG A 267 7.03 -26.98 14.55
C ARG A 267 8.34 -27.42 13.93
N PHE A 268 8.82 -26.63 12.99
CA PHE A 268 10.06 -26.91 12.29
C PHE A 268 11.01 -25.71 12.34
N THR A 269 12.29 -26.00 12.52
CA THR A 269 13.40 -25.07 12.36
C THR A 269 14.38 -25.66 11.36
N GLY A 270 14.70 -24.92 10.30
CA GLY A 270 15.59 -25.39 9.26
C GLY A 270 15.31 -24.75 7.91
N THR A 271 16.07 -25.17 6.90
CA THR A 271 15.92 -24.70 5.51
C THR A 271 15.50 -25.86 4.62
N ILE A 272 14.44 -25.65 3.84
CA ILE A 272 13.91 -26.58 2.85
C ILE A 272 14.26 -26.04 1.46
N ARG A 273 14.91 -26.85 0.62
CA ARG A 273 15.17 -26.47 -0.77
C ARG A 273 13.97 -26.86 -1.63
N LEU A 274 13.41 -25.88 -2.36
CA LEU A 274 12.34 -26.11 -3.31
C LEU A 274 12.84 -26.93 -4.51
N HIS A 275 12.00 -27.84 -4.99
CA HIS A 275 12.27 -28.62 -6.20
C HIS A 275 11.03 -28.63 -7.08
N ARG A 276 11.19 -28.47 -8.39
CA ARG A 276 10.07 -28.38 -9.36
C ARG A 276 9.20 -29.65 -9.44
N ASP A 277 9.80 -30.82 -9.21
CA ASP A 277 9.07 -32.07 -9.10
C ASP A 277 8.52 -32.25 -7.67
N PRO A 278 7.19 -32.19 -7.46
CA PRO A 278 6.63 -32.30 -6.12
C PRO A 278 6.87 -33.67 -5.45
N ALA A 279 6.90 -34.76 -6.21
CA ALA A 279 7.13 -36.09 -5.62
C ALA A 279 8.54 -36.18 -5.05
N ARG A 280 9.55 -35.70 -5.77
CA ARG A 280 10.92 -35.62 -5.30
C ARG A 280 11.06 -34.66 -4.14
N PHE A 281 10.38 -33.49 -4.23
CA PHE A 281 10.37 -32.50 -3.14
C PHE A 281 9.84 -33.11 -1.84
N PHE A 282 8.64 -33.68 -1.85
CA PHE A 282 8.02 -34.23 -0.65
C PHE A 282 8.76 -35.45 -0.10
N GLY A 283 9.36 -36.28 -0.96
CA GLY A 283 10.19 -37.40 -0.55
C GLY A 283 11.44 -36.97 0.25
N GLN A 284 11.94 -35.76 0.02
CA GLN A 284 13.08 -35.20 0.74
C GLN A 284 12.67 -34.30 1.91
N ALA A 285 11.70 -33.42 1.70
CA ALA A 285 11.35 -32.38 2.66
C ALA A 285 10.49 -32.90 3.82
N ALA A 286 9.55 -33.80 3.59
CA ALA A 286 8.66 -34.30 4.65
C ALA A 286 9.43 -35.01 5.78
N PRO A 287 10.37 -35.94 5.51
CA PRO A 287 11.16 -36.57 6.57
C PRO A 287 12.01 -35.60 7.39
N LEU A 288 12.52 -34.51 6.77
CA LEU A 288 13.28 -33.48 7.51
C LEU A 288 12.43 -32.77 8.57
N MET A 289 11.12 -32.69 8.32
CA MET A 289 10.16 -32.11 9.26
C MET A 289 9.57 -33.14 10.25
N GLY A 290 10.01 -34.40 10.20
CA GLY A 290 9.42 -35.50 10.99
C GLY A 290 8.03 -35.91 10.48
N LEU A 291 7.75 -35.67 9.19
CA LEU A 291 6.47 -35.93 8.56
C LEU A 291 6.59 -36.99 7.46
N SER A 292 5.46 -37.53 7.06
CA SER A 292 5.27 -38.26 5.81
C SER A 292 4.35 -37.48 4.88
N ALA A 293 4.58 -37.55 3.57
CA ALA A 293 3.75 -36.93 2.55
C ALA A 293 3.11 -38.00 1.68
N VAL A 294 1.79 -37.95 1.55
CA VAL A 294 1.00 -38.91 0.76
C VAL A 294 0.25 -38.14 -0.33
N ARG A 295 0.25 -38.68 -1.54
CA ARG A 295 -0.55 -38.10 -2.63
C ARG A 295 -2.03 -38.36 -2.36
N GLN A 296 -2.85 -37.31 -2.42
CA GLN A 296 -4.28 -37.36 -2.21
C GLN A 296 -5.00 -36.63 -3.34
N GLY A 297 -5.59 -37.36 -4.26
CA GLY A 297 -6.18 -36.77 -5.46
C GLY A 297 -5.15 -36.02 -6.31
N ASP A 298 -5.39 -34.74 -6.56
CA ASP A 298 -4.50 -33.85 -7.27
C ASP A 298 -3.54 -33.05 -6.35
N GLY A 299 -3.58 -33.32 -5.03
CA GLY A 299 -2.76 -32.66 -4.03
C GLY A 299 -1.93 -33.63 -3.18
N TRP A 300 -1.44 -33.09 -2.06
CA TRP A 300 -0.63 -33.82 -1.08
C TRP A 300 -1.18 -33.59 0.33
N LEU A 301 -1.05 -34.63 1.17
CA LEU A 301 -1.38 -34.60 2.58
C LEU A 301 -0.12 -34.87 3.40
N LEU A 302 0.22 -33.95 4.31
CA LEU A 302 1.25 -34.16 5.33
C LEU A 302 0.61 -34.81 6.56
N ARG A 303 1.26 -35.87 7.05
CA ARG A 303 0.88 -36.59 8.26
C ARG A 303 2.11 -36.73 9.14
N GLU A 304 1.88 -36.99 10.43
CA GLU A 304 2.96 -37.39 11.30
C GLU A 304 3.71 -38.59 10.72
N GLY A 305 5.04 -38.58 10.79
CA GLY A 305 5.86 -39.66 10.28
C GLY A 305 5.78 -40.85 11.22
N ASP A 306 5.87 -42.08 10.69
CA ASP A 306 5.87 -43.32 11.47
C ASP A 306 7.18 -43.56 12.22
N GLY A 307 8.09 -42.58 12.31
CA GLY A 307 9.38 -42.67 12.97
C GLY A 307 9.32 -42.28 14.44
N PRO A 308 10.20 -42.82 15.31
CA PRO A 308 10.26 -42.41 16.70
C PRO A 308 10.54 -40.91 16.82
N PRO A 309 9.92 -40.21 17.79
CA PRO A 309 10.22 -38.80 18.03
C PRO A 309 11.70 -38.64 18.39
N ARG A 310 12.42 -37.80 17.70
CA ARG A 310 13.82 -37.45 18.00
C ARG A 310 13.88 -36.26 18.93
#